data_e2f5dcbc917bc10bdc614f02371eaef2
#
_entry.id   e2f5dcbc917bc10bdc614f02371eaef2
#
_cell.length_a   1.000
_cell.length_b   1.000
_cell.length_c   1.000
_cell.angle_alpha   90.00
_cell.angle_beta   90.00
_cell.angle_gamma   90.00
#
_symmetry.space_group_name_H-M   'P 1'
#
loop_
_entity.id
_entity.type
_entity.pdbx_description
1 polymer ?
#
loop_
_entity_poly.entity_id
_entity_poly.type
_entity_poly.pdbx_seq_one_letter_code
_entity_poly.pdbx_strand_id
1 'polypeptide(L)'
;MRTTLFLFLTCGLLAAADYRPGPDAQRRDGVPRGKIILGAWNDCKAFPGTTRSYWVYIPAQYDPKRPANLMVFQDGGGFVRENGHTRVPTVFDNLIHRKELPVTIGLFVNPGSVPGAEPGNQPRRNRAFEYDTVSADNANFIIDELWPVVAKEHNLVIAKDPRTRAICGNSSGGIAAFTAAWHRPDFFGGVISHIGSFTNIRGGYVYPALIRKTEKKNLRVLLQEGRRDLDNLHGHWPLSNAEVSAALKYKGYEHKMVWGDDGHSGRHGGSIFPESAKWIFTAPD
;
A
#
# COMPACT_ATOMS: atom_id res chain seq x y z
N MET A 1 -54.05 38.82 -11.82
CA MET A 1 -53.13 38.37 -10.74
C MET A 1 -52.17 37.32 -11.34
N ARG A 2 -50.93 37.65 -11.47
CA ARG A 2 -49.88 36.72 -11.94
C ARG A 2 -49.16 36.21 -10.68
N THR A 3 -49.34 34.94 -10.35
CA THR A 3 -48.64 34.31 -9.22
C THR A 3 -47.26 33.87 -9.65
N THR A 4 -46.21 34.55 -9.15
CA THR A 4 -44.80 34.19 -9.41
C THR A 4 -44.43 33.08 -8.42
N LEU A 5 -44.17 31.90 -8.96
CA LEU A 5 -43.67 30.74 -8.18
C LEU A 5 -42.15 30.88 -8.01
N PHE A 6 -41.69 31.14 -6.79
CA PHE A 6 -40.28 31.12 -6.44
C PHE A 6 -39.83 29.65 -6.17
N LEU A 7 -39.01 29.10 -7.08
CA LEU A 7 -38.39 27.81 -6.86
C LEU A 7 -37.10 28.04 -6.00
N PHE A 8 -37.16 27.66 -4.73
CA PHE A 8 -35.98 27.60 -3.87
C PHE A 8 -35.12 26.41 -4.25
N LEU A 9 -34.00 26.63 -4.95
CA LEU A 9 -32.99 25.65 -5.19
C LEU A 9 -32.18 25.48 -3.88
N THR A 10 -32.49 24.49 -3.08
CA THR A 10 -31.64 24.11 -1.94
C THR A 10 -30.37 23.45 -2.48
N CYS A 11 -29.29 24.20 -2.59
CA CYS A 11 -27.96 23.66 -2.83
C CYS A 11 -27.54 22.87 -1.57
N GLY A 12 -27.77 21.57 -1.58
CA GLY A 12 -27.27 20.68 -0.53
C GLY A 12 -25.75 20.71 -0.58
N LEU A 13 -25.12 21.35 0.41
CA LEU A 13 -23.70 21.19 0.67
C LEU A 13 -23.45 19.70 0.96
N LEU A 14 -22.95 18.98 -0.02
CA LEU A 14 -22.37 17.65 0.18
C LEU A 14 -21.18 17.83 1.14
N ALA A 15 -21.38 17.52 2.41
CA ALA A 15 -20.29 17.48 3.37
C ALA A 15 -19.23 16.52 2.85
N ALA A 16 -17.99 16.98 2.74
CA ALA A 16 -16.86 16.12 2.39
C ALA A 16 -16.79 14.99 3.41
N ALA A 17 -16.66 13.76 2.94
CA ALA A 17 -16.54 12.60 3.83
C ALA A 17 -15.34 12.78 4.76
N ASP A 18 -15.56 12.63 6.08
CA ASP A 18 -14.54 12.84 7.11
C ASP A 18 -13.75 11.54 7.33
N TYR A 19 -12.72 11.34 6.52
CA TYR A 19 -11.81 10.19 6.64
C TYR A 19 -10.71 10.47 7.66
N ARG A 20 -11.05 10.44 8.96
CA ARG A 20 -10.08 10.55 10.05
C ARG A 20 -9.58 9.18 10.50
N PRO A 21 -8.33 9.10 11.04
CA PRO A 21 -7.87 7.89 11.69
C PRO A 21 -8.81 7.47 12.82
N GLY A 22 -9.35 6.24 12.72
CA GLY A 22 -10.29 5.68 13.69
C GLY A 22 -9.63 5.29 15.03
N PRO A 23 -10.41 4.67 15.94
CA PRO A 23 -9.91 4.28 17.28
C PRO A 23 -8.71 3.34 17.26
N ASP A 24 -8.57 2.50 16.24
CA ASP A 24 -7.45 1.57 16.12
C ASP A 24 -6.14 2.25 15.72
N ALA A 25 -6.22 3.45 15.17
CA ALA A 25 -5.07 4.28 14.86
C ALA A 25 -4.71 5.28 15.99
N GLN A 26 -5.28 5.11 17.18
CA GLN A 26 -4.97 5.90 18.36
C GLN A 26 -4.19 5.06 19.37
N ARG A 27 -3.22 5.68 20.05
CA ARG A 27 -2.49 5.03 21.14
C ARG A 27 -3.44 4.67 22.28
N ARG A 28 -3.25 3.51 22.87
CA ARG A 28 -4.02 3.01 24.01
C ARG A 28 -3.10 2.63 25.15
N ASP A 29 -3.50 2.94 26.37
CA ASP A 29 -2.79 2.51 27.56
C ASP A 29 -2.83 0.98 27.70
N GLY A 30 -1.76 0.40 28.21
CA GLY A 30 -1.64 -1.04 28.39
C GLY A 30 -1.33 -1.84 27.11
N VAL A 31 -1.32 -1.21 25.92
CA VAL A 31 -0.94 -1.87 24.67
C VAL A 31 0.58 -1.78 24.51
N PRO A 32 1.31 -2.93 24.45
CA PRO A 32 2.74 -2.94 24.24
C PRO A 32 3.11 -2.35 22.88
N ARG A 33 4.14 -1.52 22.84
CA ARG A 33 4.61 -0.86 21.61
C ARG A 33 5.68 -1.71 20.93
N GLY A 34 5.55 -1.92 19.62
CA GLY A 34 6.59 -2.47 18.79
C GLY A 34 7.77 -1.51 18.64
N LYS A 35 8.92 -2.06 18.24
CA LYS A 35 10.14 -1.31 17.96
C LYS A 35 10.15 -0.87 16.50
N ILE A 36 10.52 0.40 16.25
CA ILE A 36 10.74 0.94 14.91
C ILE A 36 12.24 1.19 14.74
N ILE A 37 12.84 0.66 13.68
CA ILE A 37 14.25 0.81 13.36
C ILE A 37 14.35 1.49 12.01
N LEU A 38 15.06 2.62 11.94
CA LEU A 38 15.38 3.32 10.70
C LEU A 38 16.68 2.77 10.12
N GLY A 39 16.67 2.48 8.81
CA GLY A 39 17.84 2.12 8.04
C GLY A 39 17.97 2.94 6.75
N ALA A 40 19.13 2.84 6.13
CA ALA A 40 19.39 3.40 4.82
C ALA A 40 19.91 2.31 3.87
N TRP A 41 19.49 2.36 2.61
CA TRP A 41 19.96 1.44 1.57
C TRP A 41 20.62 2.23 0.44
N ASN A 42 21.92 2.04 0.25
CA ASN A 42 22.74 2.84 -0.66
C ASN A 42 23.42 1.99 -1.76
N ASP A 43 23.26 0.68 -1.72
CA ASP A 43 23.83 -0.27 -2.69
C ASP A 43 22.70 -1.09 -3.34
N CYS A 44 21.86 -0.41 -4.11
CA CYS A 44 20.74 -1.03 -4.81
C CYS A 44 21.17 -1.51 -6.18
N LYS A 45 21.14 -2.83 -6.42
CA LYS A 45 21.52 -3.44 -7.70
C LYS A 45 20.41 -3.29 -8.74
N ALA A 46 19.15 -3.46 -8.33
CA ALA A 46 18.00 -3.28 -9.22
C ALA A 46 17.86 -1.82 -9.70
N PHE A 47 18.27 -0.84 -8.86
CA PHE A 47 18.26 0.59 -9.19
C PHE A 47 19.60 1.26 -8.86
N PRO A 48 20.64 1.03 -9.68
CA PRO A 48 21.98 1.50 -9.39
C PRO A 48 22.06 3.01 -9.17
N GLY A 49 22.92 3.42 -8.23
CA GLY A 49 23.15 4.82 -7.90
C GLY A 49 22.02 5.47 -7.07
N THR A 50 21.00 4.72 -6.65
CA THR A 50 19.94 5.25 -5.78
C THR A 50 20.25 5.02 -4.32
N THR A 51 19.83 5.97 -3.49
CA THR A 51 19.80 5.85 -2.04
C THR A 51 18.37 5.97 -1.52
N ARG A 52 18.05 5.29 -0.42
CA ARG A 52 16.71 5.36 0.17
C ARG A 52 16.71 5.05 1.66
N SER A 53 15.74 5.59 2.36
CA SER A 53 15.44 5.21 3.74
C SER A 53 14.44 4.07 3.76
N TYR A 54 14.56 3.19 4.76
CA TYR A 54 13.55 2.20 5.10
C TYR A 54 13.38 2.14 6.62
N TRP A 55 12.27 1.58 7.07
CA TRP A 55 12.02 1.32 8.49
C TRP A 55 11.55 -0.12 8.65
N VAL A 56 11.91 -0.70 9.79
CA VAL A 56 11.43 -2.02 10.20
C VAL A 56 10.63 -1.83 11.47
N TYR A 57 9.37 -2.26 11.48
CA TYR A 57 8.57 -2.37 12.68
C TYR A 57 8.55 -3.82 13.13
N ILE A 58 8.95 -4.05 14.38
CA ILE A 58 8.97 -5.37 15.03
C ILE A 58 7.96 -5.31 16.18
N PRO A 59 6.85 -6.08 16.13
CA PRO A 59 5.87 -6.10 17.22
C PRO A 59 6.48 -6.51 18.55
N ALA A 60 5.97 -5.97 19.64
CA ALA A 60 6.40 -6.38 21.00
C ALA A 60 6.17 -7.88 21.27
N GLN A 61 5.21 -8.51 20.58
CA GLN A 61 4.88 -9.93 20.69
C GLN A 61 5.72 -10.82 19.76
N TYR A 62 6.66 -10.25 19.01
CA TYR A 62 7.48 -11.05 18.10
C TYR A 62 8.41 -12.00 18.86
N ASP A 63 8.44 -13.25 18.39
CA ASP A 63 9.32 -14.31 18.89
C ASP A 63 9.98 -15.00 17.67
N PRO A 64 11.32 -14.98 17.52
CA PRO A 64 11.99 -15.58 16.37
C PRO A 64 11.80 -17.09 16.23
N LYS A 65 11.32 -17.77 17.28
CA LYS A 65 10.96 -19.19 17.25
C LYS A 65 9.60 -19.43 16.56
N ARG A 66 8.81 -18.42 16.39
CA ARG A 66 7.48 -18.47 15.75
C ARG A 66 7.47 -17.52 14.54
N PRO A 67 7.50 -18.05 13.29
CA PRO A 67 7.50 -17.23 12.10
C PRO A 67 6.33 -16.25 12.08
N ALA A 68 6.62 -14.97 11.81
CA ALA A 68 5.63 -13.90 11.74
C ALA A 68 5.09 -13.70 10.31
N ASN A 69 3.98 -12.99 10.18
CA ASN A 69 3.56 -12.41 8.91
C ASN A 69 4.47 -11.22 8.54
N LEU A 70 4.46 -10.83 7.27
CA LEU A 70 5.16 -9.65 6.78
C LEU A 70 4.18 -8.75 6.01
N MET A 71 4.19 -7.45 6.27
CA MET A 71 3.57 -6.46 5.39
C MET A 71 4.60 -5.40 4.96
N VAL A 72 4.76 -5.25 3.64
CA VAL A 72 5.65 -4.26 3.03
C VAL A 72 4.84 -3.02 2.65
N PHE A 73 5.40 -1.83 2.83
CA PHE A 73 4.73 -0.56 2.53
C PHE A 73 5.59 0.26 1.56
N GLN A 74 5.05 0.54 0.39
CA GLN A 74 5.61 1.47 -0.57
C GLN A 74 5.37 2.92 -0.08
N ASP A 75 6.33 3.84 -0.32
CA ASP A 75 6.34 5.18 0.32
C ASP A 75 6.31 5.10 1.85
N GLY A 76 7.09 4.19 2.39
CA GLY A 76 7.03 3.72 3.77
C GLY A 76 7.06 4.82 4.83
N GLY A 77 7.80 5.92 4.58
CA GLY A 77 7.84 7.08 5.46
C GLY A 77 6.48 7.72 5.74
N GLY A 78 5.51 7.59 4.82
CA GLY A 78 4.12 8.05 5.02
C GLY A 78 3.32 7.15 5.96
N PHE A 79 3.56 5.85 5.92
CA PHE A 79 2.83 4.84 6.68
C PHE A 79 3.35 4.65 8.11
N VAL A 80 4.67 4.85 8.34
CA VAL A 80 5.30 4.64 9.65
C VAL A 80 5.03 5.77 10.64
N ARG A 81 4.60 6.96 10.18
CA ARG A 81 4.40 8.15 11.01
C ARG A 81 3.26 8.00 12.01
N GLU A 82 3.49 8.41 13.27
CA GLU A 82 2.46 8.41 14.32
C GLU A 82 1.35 9.44 14.10
N ASN A 83 1.63 10.52 13.38
CA ASN A 83 0.68 11.58 13.02
C ASN A 83 0.20 11.51 11.56
N GLY A 84 0.49 10.41 10.86
CA GLY A 84 0.03 10.17 9.48
C GLY A 84 -1.45 9.79 9.42
N HIS A 85 -1.93 9.57 8.21
CA HIS A 85 -3.31 9.12 7.99
C HIS A 85 -3.52 7.66 8.38
N THR A 86 -2.50 6.80 8.19
CA THR A 86 -2.60 5.34 8.39
C THR A 86 -2.08 4.89 9.74
N ARG A 87 -0.95 5.46 10.23
CA ARG A 87 -0.36 5.16 11.54
C ARG A 87 -0.12 3.67 11.78
N VAL A 88 0.45 2.98 10.80
CA VAL A 88 0.56 1.51 10.78
C VAL A 88 1.14 0.91 12.07
N PRO A 89 2.23 1.42 12.67
CA PRO A 89 2.75 0.85 13.92
C PRO A 89 1.71 0.86 15.05
N THR A 90 0.95 1.94 15.19
CA THR A 90 -0.11 2.04 16.21
C THR A 90 -1.26 1.09 15.92
N VAL A 91 -1.67 0.97 14.66
CA VAL A 91 -2.71 0.02 14.26
C VAL A 91 -2.26 -1.41 14.53
N PHE A 92 -1.03 -1.76 14.18
CA PHE A 92 -0.48 -3.10 14.42
C PHE A 92 -0.37 -3.40 15.91
N ASP A 93 0.16 -2.47 16.73
CA ASP A 93 0.21 -2.63 18.19
C ASP A 93 -1.18 -2.99 18.74
N ASN A 94 -2.22 -2.23 18.36
CA ASN A 94 -3.58 -2.43 18.85
C ASN A 94 -4.20 -3.75 18.38
N LEU A 95 -4.11 -4.05 17.08
CA LEU A 95 -4.74 -5.24 16.50
C LEU A 95 -4.05 -6.54 16.95
N ILE A 96 -2.70 -6.55 17.01
CA ILE A 96 -1.93 -7.72 17.46
C ILE A 96 -2.20 -7.98 18.96
N HIS A 97 -2.26 -6.92 19.78
CA HIS A 97 -2.59 -7.03 21.19
C HIS A 97 -3.97 -7.68 21.41
N ARG A 98 -4.98 -7.31 20.64
CA ARG A 98 -6.31 -7.89 20.68
C ARG A 98 -6.45 -9.25 19.97
N LYS A 99 -5.37 -9.73 19.34
CA LYS A 99 -5.35 -10.97 18.53
C LYS A 99 -6.28 -10.92 17.31
N GLU A 100 -6.58 -9.72 16.81
CA GLU A 100 -7.34 -9.46 15.58
C GLU A 100 -6.44 -9.45 14.34
N LEU A 101 -5.13 -9.33 14.54
CA LEU A 101 -4.10 -9.45 13.52
C LEU A 101 -3.04 -10.45 14.03
N PRO A 102 -2.58 -11.42 13.25
CA PRO A 102 -1.40 -12.20 13.56
C PRO A 102 -0.18 -11.31 13.84
N VAL A 103 0.83 -11.83 14.55
CA VAL A 103 2.10 -11.13 14.72
C VAL A 103 2.67 -10.81 13.33
N THR A 104 2.73 -9.52 12.98
CA THR A 104 3.07 -9.03 11.65
C THR A 104 4.22 -8.03 11.72
N ILE A 105 5.33 -8.34 11.06
CA ILE A 105 6.45 -7.42 10.87
C ILE A 105 6.08 -6.43 9.78
N GLY A 106 6.40 -5.14 9.97
CA GLY A 106 6.25 -4.10 8.95
C GLY A 106 7.60 -3.73 8.33
N LEU A 107 7.71 -3.76 7.01
CA LEU A 107 8.85 -3.22 6.26
C LEU A 107 8.37 -2.02 5.44
N PHE A 108 8.86 -0.83 5.78
CA PHE A 108 8.46 0.43 5.17
C PHE A 108 9.59 0.93 4.28
N VAL A 109 9.35 1.02 2.98
CA VAL A 109 10.41 1.30 2.00
C VAL A 109 10.05 2.56 1.21
N ASN A 110 10.96 3.53 1.20
CA ASN A 110 10.83 4.68 0.31
C ASN A 110 11.40 4.35 -1.08
N PRO A 111 10.92 5.01 -2.13
CA PRO A 111 11.57 4.95 -3.43
C PRO A 111 12.95 5.57 -3.36
N GLY A 112 13.79 5.17 -4.29
CA GLY A 112 15.15 5.68 -4.40
C GLY A 112 15.21 7.15 -4.82
N SER A 113 16.31 7.77 -4.44
CA SER A 113 16.72 9.09 -4.88
C SER A 113 18.13 8.98 -5.45
N VAL A 114 18.34 9.54 -6.63
CA VAL A 114 19.69 9.67 -7.21
C VAL A 114 20.29 10.96 -6.68
N PRO A 115 21.42 10.92 -5.96
CA PRO A 115 22.11 12.11 -5.50
C PRO A 115 22.41 13.07 -6.66
N GLY A 116 22.42 14.37 -6.42
CA GLY A 116 22.83 15.36 -7.41
C GLY A 116 24.29 15.16 -7.81
N ALA A 117 24.61 15.29 -9.09
CA ALA A 117 25.96 15.08 -9.60
C ALA A 117 26.97 16.14 -9.11
N GLU A 118 26.48 17.34 -8.73
CA GLU A 118 27.29 18.47 -8.26
C GLU A 118 26.80 18.94 -6.88
N PRO A 119 27.66 19.50 -6.02
CA PRO A 119 27.26 20.12 -4.77
C PRO A 119 26.20 21.19 -4.99
N GLY A 120 25.07 21.09 -4.28
CA GLY A 120 23.93 22.01 -4.39
C GLY A 120 22.84 21.59 -5.38
N ASN A 121 23.07 20.58 -6.21
CA ASN A 121 22.03 20.02 -7.06
C ASN A 121 21.01 19.20 -6.22
N GLN A 122 19.73 19.41 -6.50
CA GLN A 122 18.68 18.63 -5.84
C GLN A 122 18.73 17.16 -6.28
N PRO A 123 18.57 16.20 -5.35
CA PRO A 123 18.45 14.80 -5.68
C PRO A 123 17.27 14.55 -6.63
N ARG A 124 17.48 13.75 -7.67
CA ARG A 124 16.40 13.33 -8.57
C ARG A 124 15.63 12.17 -7.95
N ARG A 125 14.33 12.36 -7.77
CA ARG A 125 13.45 11.28 -7.28
C ARG A 125 13.32 10.21 -8.36
N ASN A 126 13.47 8.94 -7.96
CA ASN A 126 13.35 7.80 -8.85
C ASN A 126 11.96 7.12 -8.77
N ARG A 127 11.03 7.69 -8.00
CA ARG A 127 9.74 7.08 -7.63
C ARG A 127 8.92 6.59 -8.82
N ALA A 128 8.69 7.44 -9.82
CA ALA A 128 7.88 7.04 -10.97
C ALA A 128 8.55 5.92 -11.78
N PHE A 129 9.88 5.93 -11.88
CA PHE A 129 10.61 4.86 -12.55
C PHE A 129 10.50 3.53 -11.79
N GLU A 130 10.65 3.54 -10.48
CA GLU A 130 10.61 2.33 -9.66
C GLU A 130 9.20 1.76 -9.46
N TYR A 131 8.20 2.64 -9.38
CA TYR A 131 6.85 2.26 -8.96
C TYR A 131 5.87 2.09 -10.12
N ASP A 132 5.93 2.96 -11.13
CA ASP A 132 4.96 2.95 -12.21
C ASP A 132 5.42 2.10 -13.41
N THR A 133 6.70 1.65 -13.44
CA THR A 133 7.18 0.71 -14.46
C THR A 133 6.62 -0.69 -14.18
N VAL A 134 5.99 -1.29 -15.20
CA VAL A 134 5.42 -2.63 -15.11
C VAL A 134 6.52 -3.69 -15.27
N SER A 135 7.30 -3.90 -14.21
CA SER A 135 8.40 -4.87 -14.17
C SER A 135 8.53 -5.53 -12.79
N ALA A 136 9.34 -6.57 -12.70
CA ALA A 136 9.66 -7.25 -11.44
C ALA A 136 10.69 -6.52 -10.58
N ASP A 137 11.32 -5.46 -11.07
CA ASP A 137 12.55 -4.89 -10.48
C ASP A 137 12.34 -4.38 -9.06
N ASN A 138 11.21 -3.70 -8.79
CA ASN A 138 10.89 -3.24 -7.45
C ASN A 138 10.65 -4.40 -6.48
N ALA A 139 9.99 -5.46 -6.93
CA ALA A 139 9.80 -6.67 -6.14
C ALA A 139 11.13 -7.38 -5.86
N ASN A 140 11.97 -7.55 -6.87
CA ASN A 140 13.27 -8.20 -6.75
C ASN A 140 14.19 -7.42 -5.80
N PHE A 141 14.20 -6.09 -5.89
CA PHE A 141 14.91 -5.25 -4.92
C PHE A 141 14.47 -5.53 -3.48
N ILE A 142 13.17 -5.56 -3.23
CA ILE A 142 12.64 -5.77 -1.86
C ILE A 142 12.95 -7.19 -1.38
N ILE A 143 12.72 -8.19 -2.22
CA ILE A 143 12.75 -9.61 -1.84
C ILE A 143 14.16 -10.17 -1.82
N ASP A 144 14.96 -9.84 -2.84
CA ASP A 144 16.23 -10.50 -3.10
C ASP A 144 17.44 -9.67 -2.60
N GLU A 145 17.27 -8.35 -2.39
CA GLU A 145 18.34 -7.48 -1.89
C GLU A 145 18.08 -7.00 -0.45
N LEU A 146 16.98 -6.25 -0.22
CA LEU A 146 16.74 -5.56 1.04
C LEU A 146 16.34 -6.51 2.16
N TRP A 147 15.31 -7.33 1.92
CA TRP A 147 14.73 -8.19 2.96
C TRP A 147 15.73 -9.19 3.57
N PRO A 148 16.58 -9.90 2.82
CA PRO A 148 17.53 -10.84 3.38
C PRO A 148 18.51 -10.19 4.36
N VAL A 149 18.97 -8.98 4.06
CA VAL A 149 19.89 -8.22 4.93
C VAL A 149 19.17 -7.80 6.19
N VAL A 150 18.00 -7.18 6.07
CA VAL A 150 17.16 -6.76 7.21
C VAL A 150 16.79 -7.94 8.12
N ALA A 151 16.38 -9.06 7.52
CA ALA A 151 15.99 -10.25 8.26
C ALA A 151 17.16 -10.83 9.06
N LYS A 152 18.35 -10.88 8.45
CA LYS A 152 19.57 -11.36 9.11
C LYS A 152 20.01 -10.42 10.25
N GLU A 153 20.04 -9.11 9.99
CA GLU A 153 20.50 -8.11 10.96
C GLU A 153 19.66 -8.08 12.23
N HIS A 154 18.34 -8.29 12.09
CA HIS A 154 17.40 -8.20 13.19
C HIS A 154 16.84 -9.55 13.65
N ASN A 155 17.41 -10.66 13.19
CA ASN A 155 16.98 -12.02 13.50
C ASN A 155 15.46 -12.22 13.27
N LEU A 156 15.00 -11.83 12.06
CA LEU A 156 13.59 -11.91 11.70
C LEU A 156 13.28 -13.17 10.89
N VAL A 157 12.27 -13.90 11.32
CA VAL A 157 11.77 -15.11 10.67
C VAL A 157 10.33 -14.89 10.27
N ILE A 158 10.03 -15.02 8.96
CA ILE A 158 8.67 -14.92 8.42
C ILE A 158 8.15 -16.27 7.97
N ALA A 159 6.84 -16.43 7.96
CA ALA A 159 6.18 -17.63 7.49
C ALA A 159 6.42 -17.86 5.99
N LYS A 160 6.47 -19.13 5.57
CA LYS A 160 6.82 -19.49 4.18
C LYS A 160 5.65 -19.33 3.20
N ASP A 161 4.40 -19.41 3.69
CA ASP A 161 3.22 -19.26 2.84
C ASP A 161 3.10 -17.83 2.30
N PRO A 162 3.03 -17.60 0.98
CA PRO A 162 2.80 -16.28 0.41
C PRO A 162 1.56 -15.55 0.96
N ARG A 163 0.54 -16.27 1.39
CA ARG A 163 -0.69 -15.70 1.98
C ARG A 163 -0.43 -14.98 3.31
N THR A 164 0.70 -15.23 3.95
CA THR A 164 1.14 -14.52 5.17
C THR A 164 1.96 -13.27 4.86
N ARG A 165 2.15 -12.93 3.58
CA ARG A 165 2.94 -11.79 3.15
C ARG A 165 2.13 -10.90 2.24
N ALA A 166 2.01 -9.63 2.63
CA ALA A 166 1.25 -8.64 1.89
C ALA A 166 2.11 -7.40 1.56
N ILE A 167 1.67 -6.65 0.56
CA ILE A 167 2.29 -5.38 0.18
C ILE A 167 1.22 -4.31 -0.02
N CYS A 168 1.50 -3.10 0.47
CA CYS A 168 0.55 -1.99 0.51
C CYS A 168 1.18 -0.71 -0.05
N GLY A 169 0.39 0.14 -0.68
CA GLY A 169 0.82 1.46 -1.12
C GLY A 169 -0.30 2.34 -1.61
N ASN A 170 0.01 3.64 -1.79
CA ASN A 170 -0.91 4.65 -2.29
C ASN A 170 -0.44 5.18 -3.65
N SER A 171 -1.36 5.44 -4.58
CA SER A 171 -1.06 6.07 -5.88
C SER A 171 -0.06 5.23 -6.69
N SER A 172 1.08 5.79 -7.12
CA SER A 172 2.17 5.01 -7.70
C SER A 172 2.63 3.87 -6.77
N GLY A 173 2.62 4.08 -5.44
CA GLY A 173 2.87 3.00 -4.48
C GLY A 173 1.81 1.89 -4.50
N GLY A 174 0.56 2.23 -4.84
CA GLY A 174 -0.54 1.28 -4.99
C GLY A 174 -0.37 0.37 -6.20
N ILE A 175 -0.01 0.92 -7.37
CA ILE A 175 0.31 0.09 -8.53
C ILE A 175 1.62 -0.68 -8.31
N ALA A 176 2.63 -0.09 -7.65
CA ALA A 176 3.87 -0.79 -7.31
C ALA A 176 3.60 -2.02 -6.42
N ALA A 177 2.71 -1.88 -5.43
CA ALA A 177 2.30 -3.00 -4.59
C ALA A 177 1.63 -4.11 -5.41
N PHE A 178 0.73 -3.76 -6.31
CA PHE A 178 0.10 -4.73 -7.21
C PHE A 178 1.13 -5.37 -8.14
N THR A 179 1.98 -4.57 -8.78
CA THR A 179 3.02 -5.03 -9.71
C THR A 179 4.00 -5.99 -9.01
N ALA A 180 4.41 -5.69 -7.78
CA ALA A 180 5.30 -6.56 -7.02
C ALA A 180 4.68 -7.94 -6.78
N ALA A 181 3.44 -8.00 -6.31
CA ALA A 181 2.74 -9.27 -6.09
C ALA A 181 2.41 -10.00 -7.41
N TRP A 182 2.12 -9.23 -8.47
CA TRP A 182 1.86 -9.80 -9.80
C TRP A 182 3.06 -10.55 -10.36
N HIS A 183 4.26 -10.00 -10.20
CA HIS A 183 5.50 -10.61 -10.69
C HIS A 183 6.09 -11.64 -9.71
N ARG A 184 5.88 -11.47 -8.42
CA ARG A 184 6.40 -12.37 -7.37
C ARG A 184 5.29 -12.95 -6.48
N PRO A 185 4.31 -13.68 -7.09
CA PRO A 185 3.24 -14.34 -6.34
C PRO A 185 3.75 -15.52 -5.49
N ASP A 186 4.98 -15.97 -5.72
CA ASP A 186 5.73 -16.90 -4.88
C ASP A 186 6.10 -16.28 -3.52
N PHE A 187 6.20 -14.96 -3.47
CA PHE A 187 6.53 -14.25 -2.23
C PHE A 187 5.32 -13.50 -1.64
N PHE A 188 4.59 -12.71 -2.41
CA PHE A 188 3.42 -11.95 -1.93
C PHE A 188 2.11 -12.63 -2.35
N GLY A 189 1.26 -12.96 -1.36
CA GLY A 189 -0.11 -13.44 -1.60
C GLY A 189 -1.18 -12.37 -1.35
N GLY A 190 -0.83 -11.21 -0.74
CA GLY A 190 -1.76 -10.13 -0.41
C GLY A 190 -1.36 -8.78 -1.00
N VAL A 191 -2.34 -8.02 -1.52
CA VAL A 191 -2.17 -6.67 -2.04
C VAL A 191 -3.20 -5.73 -1.45
N ILE A 192 -2.76 -4.58 -0.95
CA ILE A 192 -3.60 -3.43 -0.60
C ILE A 192 -3.16 -2.25 -1.47
N SER A 193 -3.98 -1.84 -2.41
CA SER A 193 -3.74 -0.69 -3.30
C SER A 193 -4.76 0.39 -3.04
N HIS A 194 -4.32 1.50 -2.47
CA HIS A 194 -5.14 2.68 -2.26
C HIS A 194 -4.89 3.68 -3.39
N ILE A 195 -5.98 4.20 -4.00
CA ILE A 195 -5.91 5.19 -5.10
C ILE A 195 -4.83 4.83 -6.14
N GLY A 196 -4.77 3.54 -6.52
CA GLY A 196 -3.68 2.99 -7.32
C GLY A 196 -3.57 3.63 -8.71
N SER A 197 -2.35 3.98 -9.12
CA SER A 197 -2.09 4.61 -10.43
C SER A 197 -2.10 3.61 -11.58
N PHE A 198 -3.20 2.84 -11.75
CA PHE A 198 -3.38 1.92 -12.89
C PHE A 198 -3.59 2.67 -14.22
N THR A 199 -3.10 3.86 -14.31
CA THR A 199 -3.11 4.76 -15.46
C THR A 199 -1.82 4.67 -16.26
N ASN A 200 -1.69 5.46 -17.35
CA ASN A 200 -0.54 5.36 -18.23
C ASN A 200 0.62 6.31 -17.83
N ILE A 201 1.02 6.31 -16.56
CA ILE A 201 2.26 7.00 -16.17
C ILE A 201 3.47 6.31 -16.85
N ARG A 202 3.55 4.98 -16.73
CA ARG A 202 4.58 4.12 -17.34
C ARG A 202 4.03 2.74 -17.73
N GLY A 203 2.85 2.69 -18.33
CA GLY A 203 2.26 1.47 -18.87
C GLY A 203 1.23 0.77 -17.96
N GLY A 204 0.81 1.36 -16.84
CA GLY A 204 -0.14 0.73 -15.90
C GLY A 204 -1.48 0.33 -16.49
N TYR A 205 -1.92 0.93 -17.58
CA TYR A 205 -3.14 0.55 -18.32
C TYR A 205 -3.15 -0.87 -18.85
N VAL A 206 -2.02 -1.56 -18.85
CA VAL A 206 -1.95 -2.97 -19.32
C VAL A 206 -2.71 -3.92 -18.41
N TYR A 207 -2.86 -3.61 -17.11
CA TYR A 207 -3.33 -4.54 -16.10
C TYR A 207 -4.72 -5.13 -16.33
N PRO A 208 -5.76 -4.37 -16.74
CA PRO A 208 -7.08 -4.97 -17.01
C PRO A 208 -7.01 -6.09 -18.06
N ALA A 209 -6.25 -5.86 -19.14
CA ALA A 209 -6.06 -6.85 -20.19
C ALA A 209 -5.14 -8.00 -19.74
N LEU A 210 -4.05 -7.68 -19.04
CA LEU A 210 -3.08 -8.66 -18.54
C LEU A 210 -3.72 -9.63 -17.56
N ILE A 211 -4.50 -9.15 -16.59
CA ILE A 211 -5.24 -9.97 -15.63
C ILE A 211 -6.18 -10.94 -16.36
N ARG A 212 -6.93 -10.46 -17.35
CA ARG A 212 -7.89 -11.30 -18.12
C ARG A 212 -7.22 -12.39 -18.94
N LYS A 213 -6.02 -12.11 -19.49
CA LYS A 213 -5.30 -13.00 -20.41
C LYS A 213 -4.32 -13.95 -19.73
N THR A 214 -3.98 -13.71 -18.45
CA THR A 214 -3.03 -14.52 -17.69
C THR A 214 -3.78 -15.56 -16.84
N GLU A 215 -3.18 -16.70 -16.58
CA GLU A 215 -3.67 -17.66 -15.59
C GLU A 215 -3.80 -17.01 -14.22
N LYS A 216 -4.83 -17.40 -13.47
CA LYS A 216 -5.09 -16.85 -12.13
C LYS A 216 -3.92 -17.15 -11.19
N LYS A 217 -3.34 -16.10 -10.62
CA LYS A 217 -2.32 -16.19 -9.58
C LYS A 217 -2.96 -16.32 -8.19
N ASN A 218 -2.24 -16.87 -7.23
CA ASN A 218 -2.75 -16.98 -5.85
C ASN A 218 -2.59 -15.64 -5.10
N LEU A 219 -3.42 -14.67 -5.49
CA LEU A 219 -3.43 -13.33 -4.92
C LEU A 219 -4.79 -12.99 -4.35
N ARG A 220 -4.79 -12.31 -3.19
CA ARG A 220 -5.91 -11.59 -2.59
C ARG A 220 -5.67 -10.09 -2.75
N VAL A 221 -6.64 -9.35 -3.24
CA VAL A 221 -6.45 -7.95 -3.64
C VAL A 221 -7.52 -7.06 -3.05
N LEU A 222 -7.11 -6.02 -2.31
CA LEU A 222 -7.96 -4.93 -1.91
C LEU A 222 -7.59 -3.68 -2.69
N LEU A 223 -8.57 -3.13 -3.40
CA LEU A 223 -8.49 -1.83 -4.08
C LEU A 223 -9.35 -0.83 -3.31
N GLN A 224 -8.82 0.35 -3.06
CA GLN A 224 -9.60 1.49 -2.58
C GLN A 224 -9.42 2.66 -3.53
N GLU A 225 -10.52 3.33 -3.88
CA GLU A 225 -10.49 4.46 -4.81
C GLU A 225 -11.46 5.56 -4.40
N GLY A 226 -11.14 6.80 -4.76
CA GLY A 226 -11.98 7.97 -4.57
C GLY A 226 -12.78 8.31 -5.83
N ARG A 227 -14.09 8.52 -5.70
CA ARG A 227 -14.95 8.88 -6.87
C ARG A 227 -14.58 10.20 -7.52
N ARG A 228 -13.86 11.08 -6.81
CA ARG A 228 -13.39 12.38 -7.27
C ARG A 228 -11.87 12.43 -7.42
N ASP A 229 -11.26 11.28 -7.68
CA ASP A 229 -9.83 11.18 -7.91
C ASP A 229 -9.43 11.77 -9.27
N LEU A 230 -8.14 11.79 -9.55
CA LEU A 230 -7.53 12.45 -10.71
C LEU A 230 -8.12 12.00 -12.04
N ASP A 231 -8.30 12.99 -12.91
CA ASP A 231 -8.47 12.86 -14.35
C ASP A 231 -7.48 13.83 -15.01
N ASN A 232 -6.44 13.31 -15.67
CA ASN A 232 -5.38 14.12 -16.23
C ASN A 232 -4.72 13.45 -17.45
N LEU A 233 -3.59 13.98 -17.92
CA LEU A 233 -2.88 13.48 -19.11
C LEU A 233 -2.44 12.01 -19.03
N HIS A 234 -2.35 11.43 -17.82
CA HIS A 234 -2.00 10.02 -17.63
C HIS A 234 -3.23 9.10 -17.62
N GLY A 235 -4.42 9.66 -17.48
CA GLY A 235 -5.68 8.93 -17.48
C GLY A 235 -6.60 9.30 -16.33
N HIS A 236 -7.65 8.51 -16.17
CA HIS A 236 -8.71 8.69 -15.19
C HIS A 236 -8.63 7.60 -14.12
N TRP A 237 -8.18 7.95 -12.89
CA TRP A 237 -7.93 6.99 -11.80
C TRP A 237 -9.15 6.14 -11.43
N PRO A 238 -10.35 6.72 -11.19
CA PRO A 238 -11.54 5.93 -10.89
C PRO A 238 -11.89 4.89 -11.94
N LEU A 239 -11.82 5.25 -13.23
CA LEU A 239 -12.10 4.31 -14.32
C LEU A 239 -11.05 3.20 -14.37
N SER A 240 -9.78 3.54 -14.27
CA SER A 240 -8.68 2.55 -14.32
C SER A 240 -8.77 1.54 -13.18
N ASN A 241 -9.07 1.98 -11.96
CA ASN A 241 -9.28 1.08 -10.81
C ASN A 241 -10.56 0.24 -10.97
N ALA A 242 -11.64 0.80 -11.53
CA ALA A 242 -12.85 0.04 -11.85
C ALA A 242 -12.58 -1.07 -12.87
N GLU A 243 -11.80 -0.80 -13.91
CA GLU A 243 -11.43 -1.79 -14.93
C GLU A 243 -10.55 -2.91 -14.35
N VAL A 244 -9.59 -2.58 -13.48
CA VAL A 244 -8.78 -3.58 -12.75
C VAL A 244 -9.69 -4.44 -11.88
N SER A 245 -10.60 -3.84 -11.10
CA SER A 245 -11.58 -4.57 -10.28
C SER A 245 -12.46 -5.50 -11.12
N ALA A 246 -12.95 -5.02 -12.27
CA ALA A 246 -13.74 -5.82 -13.19
C ALA A 246 -12.94 -7.00 -13.78
N ALA A 247 -11.66 -6.81 -14.06
CA ALA A 247 -10.78 -7.86 -14.56
C ALA A 247 -10.49 -8.92 -13.47
N LEU A 248 -10.24 -8.50 -12.23
CA LEU A 248 -10.08 -9.39 -11.08
C LEU A 248 -11.35 -10.23 -10.84
N LYS A 249 -12.52 -9.59 -10.89
CA LYS A 249 -13.82 -10.27 -10.78
C LYS A 249 -14.00 -11.33 -11.90
N TYR A 250 -13.71 -10.95 -13.14
CA TYR A 250 -13.81 -11.83 -14.30
C TYR A 250 -12.96 -13.10 -14.13
N LYS A 251 -11.75 -12.96 -13.57
CA LYS A 251 -10.83 -14.09 -13.32
C LYS A 251 -11.10 -14.83 -12.01
N GLY A 252 -12.11 -14.42 -11.24
CA GLY A 252 -12.47 -15.05 -9.97
C GLY A 252 -11.41 -14.87 -8.87
N TYR A 253 -10.69 -13.74 -8.87
CA TYR A 253 -9.82 -13.39 -7.74
C TYR A 253 -10.63 -13.09 -6.50
N GLU A 254 -10.09 -13.46 -5.34
CA GLU A 254 -10.57 -12.97 -4.06
C GLU A 254 -10.17 -11.49 -3.94
N HIS A 255 -11.13 -10.57 -4.15
CA HIS A 255 -10.84 -9.14 -4.13
C HIS A 255 -11.97 -8.33 -3.52
N LYS A 256 -11.60 -7.15 -3.00
CA LYS A 256 -12.52 -6.10 -2.56
C LYS A 256 -12.23 -4.82 -3.33
N MET A 257 -13.29 -4.10 -3.71
CA MET A 257 -13.22 -2.74 -4.22
C MET A 257 -13.99 -1.83 -3.28
N VAL A 258 -13.30 -0.89 -2.65
CA VAL A 258 -13.85 0.05 -1.67
C VAL A 258 -13.86 1.45 -2.28
N TRP A 259 -15.05 1.98 -2.52
CA TRP A 259 -15.24 3.33 -3.04
C TRP A 259 -15.43 4.35 -1.93
N GLY A 260 -14.83 5.53 -2.10
CA GLY A 260 -15.06 6.70 -1.26
C GLY A 260 -15.37 7.94 -2.09
N ASP A 261 -15.72 9.04 -1.40
CA ASP A 261 -16.07 10.31 -2.05
C ASP A 261 -14.92 11.34 -1.99
N ASP A 262 -13.69 10.91 -1.66
CA ASP A 262 -12.50 11.77 -1.65
C ASP A 262 -11.86 11.85 -3.04
N GLY A 263 -10.91 12.80 -3.19
CA GLY A 263 -10.01 12.90 -4.31
C GLY A 263 -8.71 12.10 -4.07
N HIS A 264 -7.62 12.49 -4.72
CA HIS A 264 -6.32 11.81 -4.64
C HIS A 264 -5.63 12.02 -3.29
N SER A 265 -6.10 11.30 -2.26
CA SER A 265 -5.53 11.41 -0.92
C SER A 265 -5.49 10.06 -0.20
N GLY A 266 -4.48 9.89 0.68
CA GLY A 266 -4.36 8.70 1.52
C GLY A 266 -5.31 8.65 2.73
N ARG A 267 -6.23 9.63 2.90
CA ARG A 267 -7.09 9.73 4.08
C ARG A 267 -8.09 8.57 4.17
N HIS A 268 -8.80 8.31 3.09
CA HIS A 268 -9.77 7.20 3.06
C HIS A 268 -9.06 5.86 3.24
N GLY A 269 -7.97 5.59 2.47
CA GLY A 269 -7.16 4.39 2.65
C GLY A 269 -6.68 4.21 4.10
N GLY A 270 -6.23 5.30 4.74
CA GLY A 270 -5.82 5.30 6.14
C GLY A 270 -6.96 4.98 7.11
N SER A 271 -8.16 5.53 6.90
CA SER A 271 -9.32 5.30 7.77
C SER A 271 -9.83 3.85 7.74
N ILE A 272 -9.71 3.16 6.60
CA ILE A 272 -10.10 1.76 6.43
C ILE A 272 -8.95 0.76 6.64
N PHE A 273 -7.73 1.24 6.87
CA PHE A 273 -6.55 0.38 6.94
C PHE A 273 -6.64 -0.72 8.02
N PRO A 274 -7.17 -0.47 9.25
CA PRO A 274 -7.32 -1.54 10.24
C PRO A 274 -8.12 -2.73 9.70
N GLU A 275 -9.25 -2.49 9.05
CA GLU A 275 -10.08 -3.53 8.46
C GLU A 275 -9.42 -4.19 7.23
N SER A 276 -8.70 -3.39 6.43
CA SER A 276 -7.93 -3.89 5.29
C SER A 276 -6.82 -4.84 5.73
N ALA A 277 -6.10 -4.49 6.81
CA ALA A 277 -5.03 -5.30 7.38
C ALA A 277 -5.55 -6.62 7.98
N LYS A 278 -6.70 -6.60 8.64
CA LYS A 278 -7.36 -7.83 9.12
C LYS A 278 -7.76 -8.71 7.94
N TRP A 279 -8.48 -8.14 6.98
CA TRP A 279 -8.99 -8.91 5.85
C TRP A 279 -7.89 -9.56 5.02
N ILE A 280 -6.78 -8.88 4.76
CA ILE A 280 -5.73 -9.40 3.88
C ILE A 280 -5.08 -10.67 4.41
N PHE A 281 -5.07 -10.88 5.74
CA PHE A 281 -4.48 -12.03 6.41
C PHE A 281 -5.52 -13.03 6.97
N THR A 282 -6.81 -12.76 6.83
CA THR A 282 -7.85 -13.73 7.21
C THR A 282 -7.81 -14.93 6.25
N ALA A 283 -7.99 -16.15 6.78
CA ALA A 283 -8.17 -17.33 5.94
C ALA A 283 -9.36 -17.12 4.98
N PRO A 284 -9.31 -17.65 3.74
CA PRO A 284 -10.49 -17.69 2.89
C PRO A 284 -11.59 -18.51 3.56
N ASP A 285 -12.83 -18.04 3.40
CA ASP A 285 -14.05 -18.77 3.81
C ASP A 285 -14.20 -20.07 3.02
#